data_9dd7cd14f18ef56643f77acfb5b3e660
#
_entry.id   9dd7cd14f18ef56643f77acfb5b3e660
#
_cell.length_a   1.000
_cell.length_b   1.000
_cell.length_c   1.000
_cell.angle_alpha   90.00
_cell.angle_beta   90.00
_cell.angle_gamma   90.00
#
_symmetry.space_group_name_H-M   'P 1'
#
loop_
_entity.id
_entity.type
_entity.pdbx_description
1 polymer ?
#
loop_
_entity_poly.entity_id
_entity_poly.type
_entity_poly.pdbx_seq_one_letter_code
_entity_poly.pdbx_strand_id
1 'polypeptide(L)'
;LRLAATADVFVYNVRPAAMARLGLSYEALAAVNPGIVYVGAVGFGQDGPYAARPALDDLMQGMSGIAGLYARASGGEPRYIPMAMADRYTGTVLVNAVLGALVHKLRTGQGQSLEVPMFESLVQGVLGDHLMGHSFDPPLGPPGYPRHLSPDRRPFRTQDGWLCAFLISDGQWRAVLERLGQPELLQDPRFATLQARTEHSREVYAWLDATFRTRTTGQWLALLGEADVPAGPLHTLESLLDDPHLNAVGFFQRLEHSTEGTLVTLRPPSRWSHTPPEVRRAPPRLGEHSSELLAEAGYSGAEIAELVASGVTLAPSQGGG
;
A
#
# COMPACT_ATOMS: atom_id res chain seq x y z
N LEU A 1 -22.38 -12.56 18.27
CA LEU A 1 -23.05 -13.38 17.27
C LEU A 1 -24.26 -12.67 16.63
N ARG A 2 -25.08 -11.86 17.37
CA ARG A 2 -26.23 -11.15 16.77
C ARG A 2 -25.81 -10.25 15.60
N LEU A 3 -24.74 -9.46 15.72
CA LEU A 3 -24.21 -8.66 14.60
C LEU A 3 -23.71 -9.52 13.43
N ALA A 4 -23.10 -10.68 13.72
CA ALA A 4 -22.62 -11.59 12.69
C ALA A 4 -23.74 -12.25 11.88
N ALA A 5 -24.93 -12.40 12.47
CA ALA A 5 -26.07 -13.01 11.80
C ALA A 5 -26.53 -12.23 10.54
N THR A 6 -26.27 -10.93 10.48
CA THR A 6 -26.67 -10.05 9.36
C THR A 6 -25.48 -9.48 8.60
N ALA A 7 -24.25 -9.76 9.02
CA ALA A 7 -23.04 -9.26 8.39
C ALA A 7 -22.71 -10.01 7.08
N ASP A 8 -22.28 -9.29 6.07
CA ASP A 8 -21.76 -9.91 4.85
C ASP A 8 -20.33 -10.41 5.02
N VAL A 9 -19.52 -9.66 5.75
CA VAL A 9 -18.09 -9.92 5.95
C VAL A 9 -17.72 -9.73 7.41
N PHE A 10 -16.96 -10.66 7.97
CA PHE A 10 -16.34 -10.56 9.28
C PHE A 10 -14.82 -10.58 9.11
N VAL A 11 -14.14 -9.48 9.47
CA VAL A 11 -12.68 -9.32 9.36
C VAL A 11 -12.05 -9.26 10.74
N TYR A 12 -10.95 -9.98 10.94
CA TYR A 12 -10.18 -9.92 12.18
C TYR A 12 -8.67 -9.95 11.88
N ASN A 13 -7.89 -9.38 12.80
CA ASN A 13 -6.41 -9.41 12.78
C ASN A 13 -5.82 -9.97 14.08
N VAL A 14 -6.63 -10.63 14.86
CA VAL A 14 -6.22 -11.33 16.10
C VAL A 14 -5.84 -12.76 15.75
N ARG A 15 -4.97 -13.40 16.53
CA ARG A 15 -4.57 -14.80 16.27
C ARG A 15 -5.79 -15.72 16.29
N PRO A 16 -5.93 -16.66 15.34
CA PRO A 16 -7.09 -17.57 15.22
C PRO A 16 -7.43 -18.33 16.51
N ALA A 17 -6.41 -18.76 17.25
CA ALA A 17 -6.60 -19.42 18.56
C ALA A 17 -7.29 -18.49 19.60
N ALA A 18 -7.09 -17.19 19.52
CA ALA A 18 -7.80 -16.24 20.38
C ALA A 18 -9.24 -16.06 19.93
N MET A 19 -9.50 -16.01 18.62
CA MET A 19 -10.84 -15.95 18.06
C MET A 19 -11.66 -17.18 18.47
N ALA A 20 -11.06 -18.38 18.41
CA ALA A 20 -11.71 -19.62 18.86
C ALA A 20 -12.08 -19.57 20.36
N ARG A 21 -11.18 -19.08 21.23
CA ARG A 21 -11.47 -18.92 22.69
C ARG A 21 -12.60 -17.92 22.97
N LEU A 22 -12.77 -16.92 22.10
CA LEU A 22 -13.86 -15.94 22.20
C LEU A 22 -15.19 -16.47 21.66
N GLY A 23 -15.24 -17.70 21.12
CA GLY A 23 -16.43 -18.24 20.45
C GLY A 23 -16.73 -17.56 19.12
N LEU A 24 -15.71 -16.99 18.46
CA LEU A 24 -15.82 -16.26 17.20
C LEU A 24 -15.02 -16.98 16.09
N SER A 25 -14.95 -18.31 16.12
CA SER A 25 -14.39 -19.10 15.03
C SER A 25 -15.30 -19.07 13.79
N TYR A 26 -14.77 -19.47 12.63
CA TYR A 26 -15.56 -19.57 11.41
C TYR A 26 -16.80 -20.45 11.59
N GLU A 27 -16.63 -21.61 12.22
CA GLU A 27 -17.72 -22.58 12.46
C GLU A 27 -18.84 -21.97 13.33
N ALA A 28 -18.45 -21.19 14.37
CA ALA A 28 -19.40 -20.53 15.25
C ALA A 28 -20.19 -19.43 14.52
N LEU A 29 -19.53 -18.68 13.63
CA LEU A 29 -20.19 -17.63 12.86
C LEU A 29 -21.01 -18.22 11.70
N ALA A 30 -20.51 -19.23 11.01
CA ALA A 30 -21.20 -19.91 9.92
C ALA A 30 -22.48 -20.65 10.42
N ALA A 31 -22.51 -21.09 11.69
CA ALA A 31 -23.69 -21.69 12.30
C ALA A 31 -24.88 -20.71 12.41
N VAL A 32 -24.60 -19.40 12.58
CA VAL A 32 -25.63 -18.34 12.65
C VAL A 32 -25.82 -17.61 11.31
N ASN A 33 -24.83 -17.66 10.43
CA ASN A 33 -24.87 -17.05 9.11
C ASN A 33 -24.02 -17.85 8.10
N PRO A 34 -24.61 -18.84 7.41
CA PRO A 34 -23.90 -19.66 6.43
C PRO A 34 -23.35 -18.89 5.24
N GLY A 35 -23.86 -17.69 5.01
CA GLY A 35 -23.39 -16.79 3.95
C GLY A 35 -22.25 -15.86 4.36
N ILE A 36 -21.72 -15.97 5.58
CA ILE A 36 -20.68 -15.06 6.05
C ILE A 36 -19.34 -15.29 5.36
N VAL A 37 -18.70 -14.21 4.90
CA VAL A 37 -17.30 -14.21 4.46
C VAL A 37 -16.44 -13.92 5.68
N TYR A 38 -15.73 -14.93 6.19
CA TYR A 38 -14.91 -14.84 7.39
C TYR A 38 -13.43 -14.67 7.01
N VAL A 39 -12.78 -13.58 7.39
CA VAL A 39 -11.45 -13.20 6.90
C VAL A 39 -10.49 -12.92 8.03
N GLY A 40 -9.42 -13.71 8.11
CA GLY A 40 -8.31 -13.50 9.02
C GLY A 40 -7.11 -12.82 8.33
N ALA A 41 -6.76 -11.60 8.77
CA ALA A 41 -5.46 -11.00 8.48
C ALA A 41 -4.47 -11.50 9.53
N VAL A 42 -3.65 -12.48 9.18
CA VAL A 42 -2.74 -13.17 10.11
C VAL A 42 -1.28 -12.89 9.77
N GLY A 43 -0.38 -13.06 10.72
CA GLY A 43 1.05 -12.82 10.48
C GLY A 43 1.67 -13.83 9.52
N PHE A 44 1.30 -15.10 9.66
CA PHE A 44 1.83 -16.24 8.92
C PHE A 44 0.72 -17.21 8.56
N GLY A 45 0.91 -17.98 7.49
CA GLY A 45 0.02 -19.07 7.11
C GLY A 45 -0.17 -20.08 8.25
N GLN A 46 -1.42 -20.50 8.47
CA GLN A 46 -1.78 -21.30 9.65
C GLN A 46 -1.43 -22.78 9.49
N ASP A 47 -1.06 -23.21 8.31
CA ASP A 47 -0.54 -24.56 8.00
C ASP A 47 1.00 -24.66 8.14
N GLY A 48 1.67 -23.52 8.40
CA GLY A 48 3.13 -23.45 8.49
C GLY A 48 3.69 -23.47 9.92
N PRO A 49 5.01 -23.66 10.08
CA PRO A 49 5.66 -23.71 11.38
C PRO A 49 5.66 -22.38 12.15
N TYR A 50 5.25 -21.29 11.52
CA TYR A 50 5.20 -19.95 12.13
C TYR A 50 3.80 -19.54 12.57
N ALA A 51 2.78 -20.36 12.38
CA ALA A 51 1.37 -20.07 12.63
C ALA A 51 1.09 -19.39 13.99
N ALA A 52 1.75 -19.84 15.05
CA ALA A 52 1.58 -19.30 16.40
C ALA A 52 2.43 -18.07 16.74
N ARG A 53 3.35 -17.66 15.85
CA ARG A 53 4.28 -16.56 16.14
C ARG A 53 3.56 -15.20 16.10
N PRO A 54 3.98 -14.24 16.94
CA PRO A 54 3.54 -12.86 16.83
C PRO A 54 4.10 -12.22 15.55
N ALA A 55 3.34 -11.28 15.01
CA ALA A 55 3.69 -10.54 13.80
C ALA A 55 3.38 -9.05 13.97
N LEU A 56 4.27 -8.21 13.47
CA LEU A 56 4.13 -6.76 13.39
C LEU A 56 4.83 -6.28 12.13
N ASP A 57 4.48 -5.09 11.64
CA ASP A 57 4.97 -4.51 10.38
C ASP A 57 6.48 -4.63 10.17
N ASP A 58 7.30 -4.07 11.08
CA ASP A 58 8.77 -4.05 10.94
C ASP A 58 9.37 -5.46 10.87
N LEU A 59 8.84 -6.40 11.69
CA LEU A 59 9.27 -7.79 11.63
C LEU A 59 9.00 -8.39 10.26
N MET A 60 7.82 -8.12 9.69
CA MET A 60 7.44 -8.61 8.37
C MET A 60 8.27 -7.98 7.26
N GLN A 61 8.60 -6.69 7.33
CA GLN A 61 9.53 -6.06 6.39
C GLN A 61 10.91 -6.72 6.41
N GLY A 62 11.42 -7.06 7.60
CA GLY A 62 12.68 -7.78 7.75
C GLY A 62 12.63 -9.20 7.19
N MET A 63 11.65 -9.97 7.63
CA MET A 63 11.51 -11.39 7.27
C MET A 63 11.19 -11.61 5.79
N SER A 64 10.42 -10.73 5.16
CA SER A 64 10.09 -10.83 3.73
C SER A 64 11.24 -10.44 2.79
N GLY A 65 12.36 -9.93 3.33
CA GLY A 65 13.53 -9.55 2.55
C GLY A 65 13.55 -8.08 2.11
N ILE A 66 12.54 -7.27 2.39
CA ILE A 66 12.47 -5.84 2.00
C ILE A 66 13.67 -5.07 2.55
N ALA A 67 13.98 -5.21 3.84
CA ALA A 67 15.11 -4.53 4.45
C ALA A 67 16.46 -4.99 3.87
N GLY A 68 16.58 -6.28 3.54
CA GLY A 68 17.75 -6.85 2.87
C GLY A 68 17.92 -6.34 1.43
N LEU A 69 16.82 -6.20 0.68
CA LEU A 69 16.84 -5.60 -0.67
C LEU A 69 17.30 -4.15 -0.63
N TYR A 70 16.85 -3.38 0.37
CA TYR A 70 17.31 -2.01 0.55
C TYR A 70 18.84 -1.95 0.75
N ALA A 71 19.38 -2.76 1.65
CA ALA A 71 20.82 -2.84 1.87
C ALA A 71 21.58 -3.22 0.59
N ARG A 72 21.09 -4.24 -0.13
CA ARG A 72 21.71 -4.71 -1.37
C ARG A 72 21.70 -3.66 -2.47
N ALA A 73 20.60 -2.90 -2.61
CA ALA A 73 20.47 -1.84 -3.61
C ALA A 73 21.28 -0.59 -3.26
N SER A 74 21.33 -0.20 -1.97
CA SER A 74 22.05 1.02 -1.54
C SER A 74 23.52 0.83 -1.25
N GLY A 75 23.98 -0.42 -1.09
CA GLY A 75 25.32 -0.73 -0.61
C GLY A 75 25.55 -0.42 0.88
N GLY A 76 24.47 -0.15 1.63
CA GLY A 76 24.49 0.22 3.04
C GLY A 76 23.94 -0.87 3.96
N GLU A 77 23.51 -0.45 5.15
CA GLU A 77 22.87 -1.34 6.13
C GLU A 77 21.40 -1.60 5.80
N PRO A 78 20.83 -2.75 6.26
CA PRO A 78 19.40 -2.99 6.17
C PRO A 78 18.59 -1.90 6.87
N ARG A 79 17.52 -1.44 6.24
CA ARG A 79 16.60 -0.45 6.80
C ARG A 79 15.16 -0.80 6.44
N TYR A 80 14.24 -0.49 7.35
CA TYR A 80 12.82 -0.56 7.06
C TYR A 80 12.39 0.64 6.20
N ILE A 81 11.38 0.43 5.36
CA ILE A 81 10.66 1.53 4.73
C ILE A 81 9.98 2.33 5.84
N PRO A 82 10.13 3.66 5.92
CA PRO A 82 9.62 4.47 7.03
C PRO A 82 8.10 4.69 6.95
N MET A 83 7.35 3.62 6.81
CA MET A 83 5.89 3.57 6.84
C MET A 83 5.43 2.14 7.17
N ALA A 84 4.20 1.97 7.62
CA ALA A 84 3.58 0.66 7.84
C ALA A 84 3.31 -0.05 6.50
N MET A 85 4.38 -0.42 5.80
CA MET A 85 4.33 -0.98 4.43
C MET A 85 3.71 -2.36 4.41
N ALA A 86 4.07 -3.20 5.38
CA ALA A 86 3.59 -4.57 5.48
C ALA A 86 2.07 -4.61 5.76
N ASP A 87 1.61 -3.80 6.71
CA ASP A 87 0.19 -3.68 7.05
C ASP A 87 -0.63 -3.19 5.87
N ARG A 88 -0.18 -2.12 5.20
CA ARG A 88 -0.90 -1.52 4.06
C ARG A 88 -0.96 -2.44 2.85
N TYR A 89 0.14 -3.11 2.53
CA TYR A 89 0.19 -4.06 1.42
C TYR A 89 -0.75 -5.25 1.69
N THR A 90 -0.66 -5.84 2.88
CA THR A 90 -1.54 -6.94 3.31
C THR A 90 -3.00 -6.52 3.33
N GLY A 91 -3.31 -5.30 3.80
CA GLY A 91 -4.65 -4.75 3.74
C GLY A 91 -5.21 -4.67 2.32
N THR A 92 -4.37 -4.32 1.33
CA THR A 92 -4.78 -4.32 -0.08
C THR A 92 -5.05 -5.75 -0.60
N VAL A 93 -4.19 -6.71 -0.26
CA VAL A 93 -4.39 -8.13 -0.60
C VAL A 93 -5.69 -8.67 0.04
N LEU A 94 -5.94 -8.29 1.30
CA LEU A 94 -7.16 -8.66 2.03
C LEU A 94 -8.42 -8.14 1.32
N VAL A 95 -8.43 -6.88 0.91
CA VAL A 95 -9.57 -6.32 0.15
C VAL A 95 -9.82 -7.11 -1.14
N ASN A 96 -8.77 -7.46 -1.90
CA ASN A 96 -8.91 -8.27 -3.10
C ASN A 96 -9.51 -9.66 -2.80
N ALA A 97 -9.07 -10.31 -1.73
CA ALA A 97 -9.59 -11.61 -1.30
C ALA A 97 -11.07 -11.51 -0.89
N VAL A 98 -11.44 -10.49 -0.10
CA VAL A 98 -12.83 -10.20 0.29
C VAL A 98 -13.73 -9.99 -0.92
N LEU A 99 -13.30 -9.17 -1.88
CA LEU A 99 -14.08 -8.94 -3.11
C LEU A 99 -14.28 -10.22 -3.91
N GLY A 100 -13.27 -11.06 -4.04
CA GLY A 100 -13.39 -12.38 -4.67
C GLY A 100 -14.41 -13.28 -3.96
N ALA A 101 -14.37 -13.32 -2.63
CA ALA A 101 -15.31 -14.10 -1.83
C ALA A 101 -16.75 -13.54 -1.88
N LEU A 102 -16.90 -12.22 -1.92
CA LEU A 102 -18.22 -11.60 -2.11
C LEU A 102 -18.83 -11.93 -3.47
N VAL A 103 -18.02 -11.94 -4.54
CA VAL A 103 -18.49 -12.39 -5.87
C VAL A 103 -18.95 -13.85 -5.83
N HIS A 104 -18.21 -14.74 -5.11
CA HIS A 104 -18.64 -16.13 -4.90
C HIS A 104 -19.97 -16.18 -4.13
N LYS A 105 -20.08 -15.47 -2.99
CA LYS A 105 -21.30 -15.38 -2.19
C LYS A 105 -22.49 -14.88 -3.01
N LEU A 106 -22.32 -13.82 -3.79
CA LEU A 106 -23.39 -13.25 -4.63
C LEU A 106 -23.91 -14.25 -5.69
N ARG A 107 -23.05 -15.16 -6.16
CA ARG A 107 -23.40 -16.18 -7.17
C ARG A 107 -24.00 -17.45 -6.58
N THR A 108 -23.60 -17.82 -5.36
CA THR A 108 -23.91 -19.14 -4.78
C THR A 108 -24.75 -19.06 -3.51
N GLY A 109 -24.82 -17.89 -2.86
CA GLY A 109 -25.38 -17.73 -1.52
C GLY A 109 -24.47 -18.23 -0.40
N GLN A 110 -23.32 -18.83 -0.70
CA GLN A 110 -22.43 -19.46 0.28
C GLN A 110 -21.29 -18.52 0.70
N GLY A 111 -21.08 -18.43 2.02
CA GLY A 111 -19.89 -17.82 2.59
C GLY A 111 -18.70 -18.77 2.59
N GLN A 112 -17.54 -18.27 3.05
CA GLN A 112 -16.33 -19.07 3.20
C GLN A 112 -15.34 -18.42 4.17
N SER A 113 -14.40 -19.21 4.68
CA SER A 113 -13.26 -18.71 5.45
C SER A 113 -12.10 -18.37 4.53
N LEU A 114 -11.47 -17.24 4.78
CA LEU A 114 -10.30 -16.76 4.08
C LEU A 114 -9.17 -16.49 5.07
N GLU A 115 -7.95 -16.80 4.66
CA GLU A 115 -6.74 -16.47 5.36
C GLU A 115 -5.86 -15.61 4.47
N VAL A 116 -5.43 -14.47 5.00
CA VAL A 116 -4.52 -13.54 4.30
C VAL A 116 -3.28 -13.35 5.17
N PRO A 117 -2.25 -14.18 4.96
CA PRO A 117 -1.02 -14.11 5.74
C PRO A 117 -0.14 -12.96 5.26
N MET A 118 0.33 -12.14 6.20
CA MET A 118 1.16 -10.96 5.93
C MET A 118 2.51 -11.34 5.33
N PHE A 119 3.17 -12.34 5.92
CA PHE A 119 4.49 -12.79 5.49
C PHE A 119 4.48 -13.28 4.04
N GLU A 120 3.60 -14.21 3.71
CA GLU A 120 3.49 -14.79 2.36
C GLU A 120 3.05 -13.75 1.33
N SER A 121 2.17 -12.83 1.71
CA SER A 121 1.75 -11.72 0.85
C SER A 121 2.93 -10.83 0.47
N LEU A 122 3.78 -10.46 1.45
CA LEU A 122 4.97 -9.65 1.18
C LEU A 122 6.02 -10.41 0.39
N VAL A 123 6.27 -11.68 0.73
CA VAL A 123 7.22 -12.53 0.00
C VAL A 123 6.79 -12.67 -1.46
N GLN A 124 5.49 -12.83 -1.74
CA GLN A 124 4.98 -12.84 -3.10
C GLN A 124 5.30 -11.53 -3.83
N GLY A 125 5.10 -10.38 -3.19
CA GLY A 125 5.46 -9.07 -3.76
C GLY A 125 6.96 -8.94 -4.05
N VAL A 126 7.81 -9.36 -3.11
CA VAL A 126 9.28 -9.33 -3.26
C VAL A 126 9.76 -10.29 -4.33
N LEU A 127 9.34 -11.54 -4.29
CA LEU A 127 9.81 -12.57 -5.22
C LEU A 127 9.16 -12.44 -6.60
N GLY A 128 8.04 -11.75 -6.72
CA GLY A 128 7.44 -11.40 -8.01
C GLY A 128 8.43 -10.71 -8.95
N ASP A 129 9.27 -9.82 -8.42
CA ASP A 129 10.34 -9.17 -9.17
C ASP A 129 11.67 -9.94 -9.10
N HIS A 130 11.97 -10.60 -7.99
CA HIS A 130 13.32 -11.05 -7.66
C HIS A 130 13.55 -12.56 -7.75
N LEU A 131 12.55 -13.38 -8.07
CA LEU A 131 12.75 -14.82 -8.22
C LEU A 131 13.68 -15.13 -9.42
N MET A 132 13.54 -14.43 -10.53
CA MET A 132 14.43 -14.45 -11.70
C MET A 132 14.79 -15.88 -12.16
N GLY A 133 16.07 -16.23 -12.20
CA GLY A 133 16.55 -17.56 -12.59
C GLY A 133 16.08 -18.71 -11.70
N HIS A 134 15.66 -18.41 -10.47
CA HIS A 134 15.04 -19.39 -9.56
C HIS A 134 13.59 -19.71 -9.90
N SER A 135 12.99 -19.05 -10.90
CA SER A 135 11.69 -19.47 -11.46
C SER A 135 11.75 -20.79 -12.26
N PHE A 136 12.95 -21.30 -12.51
CA PHE A 136 13.20 -22.55 -13.23
C PHE A 136 13.66 -23.65 -12.28
N ASP A 137 13.35 -24.90 -12.61
CA ASP A 137 13.86 -26.09 -11.92
C ASP A 137 14.55 -27.03 -12.92
N PRO A 138 15.86 -27.21 -12.88
CA PRO A 138 16.82 -26.56 -11.95
C PRO A 138 17.01 -25.06 -12.24
N PRO A 139 17.46 -24.27 -11.24
CA PRO A 139 17.65 -22.84 -11.41
C PRO A 139 18.63 -22.48 -12.53
N LEU A 140 18.26 -21.51 -13.36
CA LEU A 140 19.10 -20.99 -14.44
C LEU A 140 20.00 -19.82 -14.03
N GLY A 141 19.83 -19.31 -12.80
CA GLY A 141 20.63 -18.20 -12.29
C GLY A 141 20.19 -17.75 -10.87
N PRO A 142 20.90 -16.82 -10.25
CA PRO A 142 20.60 -16.35 -8.90
C PRO A 142 19.33 -15.52 -8.85
N PRO A 143 18.70 -15.38 -7.66
CA PRO A 143 17.62 -14.43 -7.43
C PRO A 143 18.15 -12.99 -7.41
N GLY A 144 17.27 -12.06 -7.76
CA GLY A 144 17.55 -10.62 -7.73
C GLY A 144 17.55 -9.99 -9.11
N TYR A 145 16.63 -9.03 -9.31
CA TYR A 145 16.53 -8.29 -10.56
C TYR A 145 17.60 -7.19 -10.62
N PRO A 146 18.60 -7.30 -11.51
CA PRO A 146 19.80 -6.44 -11.48
C PRO A 146 19.48 -4.95 -11.55
N ARG A 147 18.49 -4.52 -12.35
CA ARG A 147 18.09 -3.12 -12.48
C ARG A 147 17.54 -2.55 -11.17
N HIS A 148 16.69 -3.29 -10.45
CA HIS A 148 16.14 -2.82 -9.17
C HIS A 148 17.20 -2.76 -8.08
N LEU A 149 18.22 -3.60 -8.18
CA LEU A 149 19.32 -3.68 -7.23
C LEU A 149 20.51 -2.77 -7.59
N SER A 150 20.40 -1.98 -8.67
CA SER A 150 21.45 -1.02 -9.03
C SER A 150 21.49 0.15 -8.05
N PRO A 151 22.65 0.48 -7.46
CA PRO A 151 22.79 1.64 -6.59
C PRO A 151 22.58 2.98 -7.31
N ASP A 152 22.65 2.96 -8.64
CA ASP A 152 22.44 4.14 -9.48
C ASP A 152 20.97 4.44 -9.73
N ARG A 153 20.06 3.50 -9.41
CA ARG A 153 18.60 3.68 -9.52
C ARG A 153 18.08 4.54 -8.36
N ARG A 154 18.23 5.82 -8.45
CA ARG A 154 17.86 6.82 -7.44
C ARG A 154 17.42 8.13 -8.09
N PRO A 155 16.74 9.03 -7.37
CA PRO A 155 16.51 10.40 -7.84
C PRO A 155 17.83 11.12 -8.14
N PHE A 156 17.80 12.01 -9.11
CA PHE A 156 18.97 12.76 -9.56
C PHE A 156 19.06 14.12 -8.87
N ARG A 157 20.26 14.55 -8.53
CA ARG A 157 20.51 15.88 -7.98
C ARG A 157 20.42 16.92 -9.09
N THR A 158 19.72 18.03 -8.82
CA THR A 158 19.68 19.24 -9.66
C THR A 158 20.41 20.38 -8.96
N GLN A 159 20.41 21.58 -9.55
CA GLN A 159 21.02 22.74 -8.91
C GLN A 159 20.35 23.13 -7.59
N ASP A 160 19.03 22.98 -7.50
CA ASP A 160 18.20 23.49 -6.41
C ASP A 160 17.41 22.39 -5.66
N GLY A 161 17.55 21.13 -6.05
CA GLY A 161 16.80 20.05 -5.40
C GLY A 161 17.10 18.68 -5.99
N TRP A 162 16.02 17.91 -6.23
CA TRP A 162 16.07 16.55 -6.75
C TRP A 162 15.01 16.34 -7.81
N LEU A 163 15.32 15.53 -8.80
CA LEU A 163 14.46 15.16 -9.92
C LEU A 163 14.27 13.64 -9.96
N CYS A 164 13.02 13.21 -10.07
CA CYS A 164 12.66 11.86 -10.49
C CYS A 164 12.44 11.88 -12.00
N ALA A 165 13.27 11.21 -12.77
CA ALA A 165 13.14 11.13 -14.23
C ALA A 165 13.49 9.75 -14.73
N PHE A 166 12.82 9.34 -15.81
CA PHE A 166 13.01 8.01 -16.36
C PHE A 166 12.95 8.02 -17.89
N LEU A 167 14.12 8.01 -18.52
CA LEU A 167 14.27 7.92 -19.97
C LEU A 167 14.30 6.44 -20.38
N ILE A 168 13.31 5.98 -21.13
CA ILE A 168 13.18 4.57 -21.53
C ILE A 168 13.47 4.41 -23.01
N SER A 169 12.65 5.04 -23.87
CA SER A 169 12.66 4.81 -25.31
C SER A 169 13.78 5.53 -26.02
N ASP A 170 14.21 4.99 -27.16
CA ASP A 170 15.20 5.63 -28.02
C ASP A 170 14.70 7.00 -28.52
N GLY A 171 13.36 7.15 -28.69
CA GLY A 171 12.75 8.43 -29.05
C GLY A 171 12.93 9.50 -27.97
N GLN A 172 12.72 9.13 -26.70
CA GLN A 172 12.94 10.05 -25.57
C GLN A 172 14.41 10.46 -25.45
N TRP A 173 15.34 9.52 -25.57
CA TRP A 173 16.77 9.81 -25.57
C TRP A 173 17.15 10.77 -26.69
N ARG A 174 16.66 10.53 -27.91
CA ARG A 174 16.88 11.44 -29.04
C ARG A 174 16.34 12.82 -28.76
N ALA A 175 15.07 12.93 -28.34
CA ALA A 175 14.45 14.21 -28.06
C ALA A 175 15.15 15.02 -26.97
N VAL A 176 15.67 14.37 -25.93
CA VAL A 176 16.44 15.02 -24.87
C VAL A 176 17.82 15.44 -25.35
N LEU A 177 18.57 14.57 -26.03
CA LEU A 177 19.91 14.87 -26.52
C LEU A 177 19.91 15.99 -27.56
N GLU A 178 18.93 16.04 -28.45
CA GLU A 178 18.75 17.14 -29.42
C GLU A 178 18.53 18.49 -28.70
N ARG A 179 17.65 18.50 -27.68
CA ARG A 179 17.37 19.69 -26.85
C ARG A 179 18.55 20.15 -26.00
N LEU A 180 19.44 19.23 -25.66
CA LEU A 180 20.70 19.52 -24.97
C LEU A 180 21.82 19.99 -25.92
N GLY A 181 21.61 19.90 -27.23
CA GLY A 181 22.63 20.18 -28.22
C GLY A 181 23.74 19.12 -28.25
N GLN A 182 23.43 17.87 -27.91
CA GLN A 182 24.38 16.75 -27.85
C GLN A 182 23.91 15.54 -28.69
N PRO A 183 23.39 15.75 -29.93
CA PRO A 183 22.87 14.64 -30.75
C PRO A 183 23.96 13.62 -31.13
N GLU A 184 25.24 13.98 -31.08
CA GLU A 184 26.37 13.07 -31.33
C GLU A 184 26.43 11.89 -30.35
N LEU A 185 25.91 12.02 -29.14
CA LEU A 185 25.83 10.91 -28.17
C LEU A 185 24.95 9.76 -28.66
N LEU A 186 24.04 9.99 -29.60
CA LEU A 186 23.28 8.92 -30.23
C LEU A 186 24.15 7.98 -31.10
N GLN A 187 25.35 8.40 -31.48
CA GLN A 187 26.32 7.60 -32.21
C GLN A 187 27.33 6.90 -31.27
N ASP A 188 27.34 7.25 -29.97
CA ASP A 188 28.16 6.56 -28.98
C ASP A 188 27.56 5.17 -28.70
N PRO A 189 28.35 4.09 -28.82
CA PRO A 189 27.86 2.72 -28.59
C PRO A 189 27.17 2.50 -27.26
N ARG A 190 27.48 3.27 -26.22
CA ARG A 190 26.88 3.17 -24.88
C ARG A 190 25.46 3.75 -24.82
N PHE A 191 25.10 4.70 -25.69
CA PHE A 191 23.84 5.43 -25.68
C PHE A 191 22.90 5.08 -26.83
N ALA A 192 23.40 4.44 -27.89
CA ALA A 192 22.73 4.28 -29.17
C ALA A 192 21.40 3.53 -29.10
N THR A 193 21.28 2.51 -28.25
CA THR A 193 20.07 1.66 -28.15
C THR A 193 19.72 1.40 -26.69
N LEU A 194 18.46 0.99 -26.44
CA LEU A 194 18.02 0.56 -25.11
C LEU A 194 18.91 -0.56 -24.54
N GLN A 195 19.28 -1.54 -25.39
CA GLN A 195 20.14 -2.64 -24.97
C GLN A 195 21.52 -2.11 -24.53
N ALA A 196 22.15 -1.27 -25.35
CA ALA A 196 23.45 -0.69 -25.05
C ALA A 196 23.42 0.12 -23.73
N ARG A 197 22.40 0.94 -23.55
CA ARG A 197 22.22 1.72 -22.30
C ARG A 197 22.00 0.84 -21.08
N THR A 198 21.41 -0.33 -21.25
CA THR A 198 21.24 -1.33 -20.18
C THR A 198 22.57 -1.98 -19.83
N GLU A 199 23.35 -2.37 -20.83
CA GLU A 199 24.67 -2.98 -20.68
C GLU A 199 25.68 -2.00 -20.05
N HIS A 200 25.61 -0.71 -20.43
CA HIS A 200 26.45 0.38 -19.93
C HIS A 200 25.75 1.27 -18.90
N SER A 201 24.83 0.68 -18.12
CA SER A 201 23.96 1.45 -17.23
C SER A 201 24.70 2.36 -16.25
N ARG A 202 25.86 1.93 -15.75
CA ARG A 202 26.69 2.71 -14.83
C ARG A 202 27.16 4.01 -15.46
N GLU A 203 27.70 3.97 -16.68
CA GLU A 203 28.18 5.13 -17.43
C GLU A 203 27.05 6.06 -17.82
N VAL A 204 25.91 5.47 -18.22
CA VAL A 204 24.68 6.22 -18.57
C VAL A 204 24.15 6.96 -17.36
N TYR A 205 24.03 6.30 -16.20
CA TYR A 205 23.58 6.95 -14.97
C TYR A 205 24.58 8.02 -14.49
N ALA A 206 25.89 7.80 -14.62
CA ALA A 206 26.89 8.81 -14.28
C ALA A 206 26.75 10.05 -15.17
N TRP A 207 26.52 9.88 -16.48
CA TRP A 207 26.24 10.98 -17.40
C TRP A 207 24.94 11.72 -17.02
N LEU A 208 23.87 10.99 -16.73
CA LEU A 208 22.59 11.58 -16.28
C LEU A 208 22.77 12.39 -14.98
N ASP A 209 23.49 11.85 -14.00
CA ASP A 209 23.74 12.54 -12.72
C ASP A 209 24.53 13.84 -12.92
N ALA A 210 25.56 13.81 -13.77
CA ALA A 210 26.32 15.01 -14.14
C ALA A 210 25.47 16.03 -14.90
N THR A 211 24.66 15.56 -15.84
CA THR A 211 23.82 16.39 -16.71
C THR A 211 22.71 17.07 -15.90
N PHE A 212 22.00 16.34 -15.04
CA PHE A 212 20.91 16.90 -14.26
C PHE A 212 21.37 17.97 -13.25
N ARG A 213 22.61 17.97 -12.82
CA ARG A 213 23.20 19.02 -11.97
C ARG A 213 23.38 20.36 -12.67
N THR A 214 23.23 20.43 -14.01
CA THR A 214 23.50 21.65 -14.78
C THR A 214 22.36 22.66 -14.83
N ARG A 215 21.16 22.28 -14.35
CA ARG A 215 19.95 23.15 -14.37
C ARG A 215 19.15 22.98 -13.10
N THR A 216 18.21 23.90 -12.87
CA THR A 216 17.21 23.79 -11.79
C THR A 216 16.19 22.69 -12.08
N THR A 217 15.52 22.22 -11.05
CA THR A 217 14.43 21.22 -11.16
C THR A 217 13.35 21.69 -12.12
N GLY A 218 12.90 22.96 -12.00
CA GLY A 218 11.89 23.53 -12.88
C GLY A 218 12.30 23.57 -14.36
N GLN A 219 13.56 23.94 -14.64
CA GLN A 219 14.08 23.92 -16.01
C GLN A 219 14.13 22.51 -16.60
N TRP A 220 14.48 21.52 -15.79
CA TRP A 220 14.47 20.13 -16.22
C TRP A 220 13.08 19.61 -16.47
N LEU A 221 12.11 19.91 -15.60
CA LEU A 221 10.73 19.49 -15.78
C LEU A 221 10.12 20.05 -17.07
N ALA A 222 10.42 21.31 -17.40
CA ALA A 222 9.99 21.92 -18.66
C ALA A 222 10.59 21.18 -19.88
N LEU A 223 11.92 21.00 -19.90
CA LEU A 223 12.61 20.33 -21.01
C LEU A 223 12.12 18.87 -21.20
N LEU A 224 12.00 18.13 -20.10
CA LEU A 224 11.61 16.73 -20.12
C LEU A 224 10.11 16.57 -20.50
N GLY A 225 9.27 17.52 -20.07
CA GLY A 225 7.87 17.57 -20.49
C GLY A 225 7.71 17.76 -22.00
N GLU A 226 8.49 18.68 -22.60
CA GLU A 226 8.51 18.87 -24.06
C GLU A 226 9.08 17.65 -24.83
N ALA A 227 9.88 16.83 -24.18
CA ALA A 227 10.44 15.60 -24.74
C ALA A 227 9.58 14.36 -24.46
N ASP A 228 8.40 14.51 -23.86
CA ASP A 228 7.50 13.43 -23.43
C ASP A 228 8.21 12.39 -22.55
N VAL A 229 9.06 12.86 -21.64
CA VAL A 229 9.78 12.02 -20.67
C VAL A 229 9.07 12.05 -19.33
N PRO A 230 8.74 10.91 -18.74
CA PRO A 230 8.20 10.86 -17.38
C PRO A 230 9.17 11.49 -16.37
N ALA A 231 8.77 12.58 -15.77
CA ALA A 231 9.57 13.29 -14.78
C ALA A 231 8.69 13.99 -13.74
N GLY A 232 9.22 14.15 -12.52
CA GLY A 232 8.58 14.87 -11.43
C GLY A 232 9.59 15.33 -10.39
N PRO A 233 9.23 16.31 -9.54
CA PRO A 233 10.06 16.69 -8.42
C PRO A 233 10.09 15.56 -7.38
N LEU A 234 11.15 15.48 -6.57
CA LEU A 234 11.13 14.67 -5.37
C LEU A 234 10.39 15.44 -4.27
N HIS A 235 9.24 14.97 -3.88
CA HIS A 235 8.46 15.58 -2.80
C HIS A 235 9.00 15.25 -1.41
N THR A 236 8.85 16.20 -0.49
CA THR A 236 8.85 15.99 0.96
C THR A 236 7.41 15.84 1.45
N LEU A 237 7.23 15.50 2.73
CA LEU A 237 5.87 15.44 3.32
C LEU A 237 5.17 16.79 3.25
N GLU A 238 5.91 17.89 3.47
CA GLU A 238 5.39 19.25 3.43
C GLU A 238 5.02 19.64 2.00
N SER A 239 5.88 19.42 1.03
CA SER A 239 5.63 19.80 -0.37
C SER A 239 4.49 19.00 -1.03
N LEU A 240 4.15 17.81 -0.50
CA LEU A 240 2.97 17.06 -0.94
C LEU A 240 1.66 17.80 -0.62
N LEU A 241 1.62 18.54 0.50
CA LEU A 241 0.42 19.30 0.88
C LEU A 241 0.14 20.47 -0.08
N ASP A 242 1.20 20.99 -0.71
CA ASP A 242 1.13 22.11 -1.66
C ASP A 242 1.15 21.64 -3.12
N ASP A 243 1.15 20.31 -3.37
CA ASP A 243 1.19 19.80 -4.74
C ASP A 243 -0.02 20.28 -5.57
N PRO A 244 0.20 20.91 -6.73
CA PRO A 244 -0.86 21.53 -7.52
C PRO A 244 -1.87 20.51 -8.05
N HIS A 245 -1.44 19.29 -8.38
CA HIS A 245 -2.35 18.26 -8.86
C HIS A 245 -3.23 17.73 -7.72
N LEU A 246 -2.65 17.42 -6.56
CA LEU A 246 -3.41 16.94 -5.39
C LEU A 246 -4.45 17.96 -4.95
N ASN A 247 -4.08 19.25 -4.94
CA ASN A 247 -5.00 20.33 -4.63
C ASN A 247 -6.09 20.49 -5.69
N ALA A 248 -5.75 20.50 -6.98
CA ALA A 248 -6.70 20.64 -8.08
C ALA A 248 -7.73 19.50 -8.15
N VAL A 249 -7.34 18.28 -7.78
CA VAL A 249 -8.28 17.14 -7.74
C VAL A 249 -9.05 17.05 -6.42
N GLY A 250 -8.84 17.95 -5.48
CA GLY A 250 -9.48 17.95 -4.17
C GLY A 250 -9.13 16.71 -3.34
N PHE A 251 -7.85 16.33 -3.33
CA PHE A 251 -7.40 15.14 -2.61
C PHE A 251 -7.48 15.32 -1.09
N PHE A 252 -7.20 16.54 -0.61
CA PHE A 252 -7.33 16.91 0.79
C PHE A 252 -8.75 17.45 1.04
N GLN A 253 -9.50 16.80 1.93
CA GLN A 253 -10.87 17.17 2.28
C GLN A 253 -10.94 17.67 3.70
N ARG A 254 -11.80 18.66 3.95
CA ARG A 254 -12.13 19.14 5.28
C ARG A 254 -13.37 18.44 5.80
N LEU A 255 -13.31 17.97 7.03
CA LEU A 255 -14.40 17.26 7.69
C LEU A 255 -14.57 17.84 9.11
N GLU A 256 -15.78 18.28 9.44
CA GLU A 256 -16.08 18.77 10.78
C GLU A 256 -16.26 17.58 11.74
N HIS A 257 -15.49 17.59 12.82
CA HIS A 257 -15.55 16.60 13.87
C HIS A 257 -16.22 17.19 15.12
N SER A 258 -17.06 16.40 15.80
CA SER A 258 -17.89 16.87 16.92
C SER A 258 -17.11 17.41 18.12
N THR A 259 -15.84 16.99 18.30
CA THR A 259 -14.98 17.38 19.43
C THR A 259 -13.63 17.95 19.01
N GLU A 260 -13.12 17.57 17.82
CA GLU A 260 -11.74 17.90 17.39
C GLU A 260 -11.70 19.11 16.43
N GLY A 261 -12.86 19.71 16.12
CA GLY A 261 -12.95 20.78 15.14
C GLY A 261 -12.76 20.28 13.70
N THR A 262 -12.22 21.11 12.83
CA THR A 262 -12.02 20.76 11.41
C THR A 262 -10.83 19.83 11.23
N LEU A 263 -11.09 18.62 10.75
CA LEU A 263 -10.07 17.65 10.36
C LEU A 263 -9.73 17.79 8.89
N VAL A 264 -8.47 17.52 8.53
CA VAL A 264 -8.06 17.30 7.14
C VAL A 264 -7.94 15.81 6.90
N THR A 265 -8.69 15.30 5.93
CA THR A 265 -8.68 13.89 5.54
C THR A 265 -8.35 13.74 4.07
N LEU A 266 -7.98 12.52 3.67
CA LEU A 266 -7.70 12.18 2.28
C LEU A 266 -8.95 11.56 1.66
N ARG A 267 -9.37 12.06 0.50
CA ARG A 267 -10.45 11.38 -0.20
C ARG A 267 -10.00 10.01 -0.72
N PRO A 268 -10.92 9.06 -0.91
CA PRO A 268 -10.61 7.82 -1.64
C PRO A 268 -10.01 8.13 -3.02
N PRO A 269 -8.89 7.49 -3.41
CA PRO A 269 -8.17 7.87 -4.63
C PRO A 269 -8.91 7.48 -5.93
N SER A 270 -9.75 6.45 -5.86
CA SER A 270 -10.52 5.97 -7.02
C SER A 270 -11.75 6.82 -7.30
N ARG A 271 -12.11 6.95 -8.59
CA ARG A 271 -13.36 7.60 -9.03
C ARG A 271 -14.23 6.57 -9.72
N TRP A 272 -15.48 6.46 -9.28
CA TRP A 272 -16.46 5.53 -9.81
C TRP A 272 -17.62 6.31 -10.44
N SER A 273 -18.07 5.91 -11.60
CA SER A 273 -19.09 6.63 -12.37
C SER A 273 -20.49 6.59 -11.76
N HIS A 274 -20.81 5.52 -11.01
CA HIS A 274 -22.16 5.30 -10.46
C HIS A 274 -22.21 5.33 -8.94
N THR A 275 -21.17 4.83 -8.27
CA THR A 275 -21.11 4.68 -6.82
C THR A 275 -19.80 5.27 -6.29
N PRO A 276 -19.62 6.60 -6.38
CA PRO A 276 -18.37 7.22 -5.94
C PRO A 276 -18.12 6.95 -4.46
N PRO A 277 -16.92 6.50 -4.09
CA PRO A 277 -16.58 6.33 -2.68
C PRO A 277 -16.43 7.71 -2.01
N GLU A 278 -16.97 7.83 -0.81
CA GLU A 278 -16.95 9.06 -0.02
C GLU A 278 -16.69 8.78 1.46
N VAL A 279 -16.16 9.77 2.17
CA VAL A 279 -16.06 9.76 3.63
C VAL A 279 -17.39 10.26 4.18
N ARG A 280 -18.21 9.37 4.72
CA ARG A 280 -19.57 9.66 5.20
C ARG A 280 -19.63 10.09 6.65
N ARG A 281 -18.73 9.59 7.49
CA ARG A 281 -18.68 9.89 8.93
C ARG A 281 -17.25 10.25 9.32
N ALA A 282 -17.12 11.13 10.29
CA ALA A 282 -15.84 11.41 10.96
C ALA A 282 -15.36 10.18 11.74
N PRO A 283 -14.06 10.08 12.08
CA PRO A 283 -13.57 9.09 13.02
C PRO A 283 -14.36 9.17 14.33
N PRO A 284 -14.93 8.06 14.84
CA PRO A 284 -15.78 8.13 16.02
C PRO A 284 -14.97 8.30 17.32
N ARG A 285 -15.58 8.95 18.30
CA ARG A 285 -15.11 8.86 19.69
C ARG A 285 -15.31 7.45 20.22
N LEU A 286 -14.58 7.09 21.27
CA LEU A 286 -14.72 5.79 21.90
C LEU A 286 -16.18 5.57 22.36
N GLY A 287 -16.83 4.51 21.89
CA GLY A 287 -18.19 4.17 22.21
C GLY A 287 -19.28 5.00 21.51
N GLU A 288 -18.95 5.95 20.62
CA GLU A 288 -19.88 6.90 20.02
C GLU A 288 -21.10 6.24 19.36
N HIS A 289 -20.87 5.12 18.68
CA HIS A 289 -21.92 4.39 17.95
C HIS A 289 -22.38 3.10 18.66
N SER A 290 -21.93 2.82 19.89
CA SER A 290 -22.22 1.56 20.56
C SER A 290 -23.73 1.32 20.72
N SER A 291 -24.48 2.31 21.18
CA SER A 291 -25.93 2.17 21.39
C SER A 291 -26.68 2.01 20.06
N GLU A 292 -26.30 2.76 19.02
CA GLU A 292 -26.84 2.65 17.66
C GLU A 292 -26.68 1.21 17.12
N LEU A 293 -25.43 0.70 17.14
CA LEU A 293 -25.10 -0.63 16.61
C LEU A 293 -25.76 -1.77 17.43
N LEU A 294 -25.88 -1.65 18.72
CA LEU A 294 -26.56 -2.62 19.54
C LEU A 294 -28.08 -2.64 19.27
N ALA A 295 -28.69 -1.45 19.08
CA ALA A 295 -30.09 -1.36 18.70
C ALA A 295 -30.34 -1.98 17.32
N GLU A 296 -29.48 -1.73 16.32
CA GLU A 296 -29.53 -2.40 15.01
C GLU A 296 -29.40 -3.92 15.12
N ALA A 297 -28.60 -4.42 16.08
CA ALA A 297 -28.47 -5.84 16.39
C ALA A 297 -29.66 -6.43 17.18
N GLY A 298 -30.72 -5.64 17.39
CA GLY A 298 -31.96 -6.06 18.04
C GLY A 298 -31.89 -6.10 19.57
N TYR A 299 -30.97 -5.36 20.20
CA TYR A 299 -30.99 -5.19 21.64
C TYR A 299 -32.00 -4.11 22.03
N SER A 300 -32.79 -4.38 23.08
CA SER A 300 -33.69 -3.40 23.68
C SER A 300 -32.93 -2.28 24.41
N GLY A 301 -33.56 -1.13 24.60
CA GLY A 301 -32.96 -0.02 25.35
C GLY A 301 -32.54 -0.43 26.79
N ALA A 302 -33.31 -1.34 27.43
CA ALA A 302 -32.97 -1.86 28.76
C ALA A 302 -31.70 -2.73 28.74
N GLU A 303 -31.57 -3.62 27.76
CA GLU A 303 -30.35 -4.45 27.56
C GLU A 303 -29.12 -3.58 27.27
N ILE A 304 -29.28 -2.55 26.43
CA ILE A 304 -28.19 -1.62 26.12
C ILE A 304 -27.75 -0.86 27.39
N ALA A 305 -28.70 -0.37 28.17
CA ALA A 305 -28.39 0.32 29.42
C ALA A 305 -27.66 -0.59 30.43
N GLU A 306 -28.05 -1.86 30.52
CA GLU A 306 -27.37 -2.86 31.36
C GLU A 306 -25.94 -3.15 30.87
N LEU A 307 -25.72 -3.29 29.55
CA LEU A 307 -24.38 -3.48 28.98
C LEU A 307 -23.46 -2.28 29.25
N VAL A 308 -24.00 -1.07 29.22
CA VAL A 308 -23.25 0.14 29.55
C VAL A 308 -22.95 0.19 31.05
N ALA A 309 -23.95 -0.06 31.91
CA ALA A 309 -23.80 -0.03 33.36
C ALA A 309 -22.81 -1.09 33.89
N SER A 310 -22.79 -2.26 33.26
CA SER A 310 -21.84 -3.34 33.57
C SER A 310 -20.44 -3.17 32.95
N GLY A 311 -20.20 -2.11 32.18
CA GLY A 311 -18.92 -1.85 31.54
C GLY A 311 -18.56 -2.80 30.38
N VAL A 312 -19.51 -3.56 29.88
CA VAL A 312 -19.32 -4.44 28.70
C VAL A 312 -19.18 -3.61 27.42
N THR A 313 -19.88 -2.48 27.36
CA THR A 313 -19.72 -1.50 26.29
C THR A 313 -19.65 -0.09 26.85
N LEU A 314 -19.16 0.85 26.05
CA LEU A 314 -19.18 2.28 26.41
C LEU A 314 -20.26 2.97 25.57
N ALA A 315 -20.97 3.90 26.17
CA ALA A 315 -21.74 4.91 25.47
C ALA A 315 -21.05 6.28 25.66
N PRO A 316 -21.18 7.22 24.71
CA PRO A 316 -20.66 8.56 24.93
C PRO A 316 -21.25 9.11 26.22
N SER A 317 -20.42 9.65 27.10
CA SER A 317 -20.91 10.45 28.22
C SER A 317 -21.75 11.59 27.64
N GLN A 318 -23.01 11.69 28.03
CA GLN A 318 -23.84 12.83 27.69
C GLN A 318 -23.13 14.09 28.23
N GLY A 319 -22.53 14.84 27.28
CA GLY A 319 -22.06 16.20 27.38
C GLY A 319 -21.59 16.72 28.76
N GLY A 320 -20.28 16.82 28.90
CA GLY A 320 -19.71 17.99 29.53
C GLY A 320 -19.37 18.96 28.41
N GLY A 321 -20.15 20.00 28.28
CA GLY A 321 -19.92 21.13 27.40
C GLY A 321 -18.66 21.93 27.79
#